data_18f096e54837f8653146694474da4670
#
_entry.id   18f096e54837f8653146694474da4670
#
_cell.length_a   1.000
_cell.length_b   1.000
_cell.length_c   1.000
_cell.angle_alpha   90.00
_cell.angle_beta   90.00
_cell.angle_gamma   90.00
#
_symmetry.space_group_name_H-M   'P 1'
#
loop_
_entity.id
_entity.type
_entity.pdbx_description
1 polymer ?
#
loop_
_entity_poly.entity_id
_entity_poly.type
_entity_poly.pdbx_seq_one_letter_code
_entity_poly.pdbx_strand_id
1 'polypeptide(L)'
;MAATAPGSATVREAVRPGDLGTVAALHGVLYAREYGTDETMEAFVAAGMAELVLARAREGGAGPGRLWVAELDGRVVGGAGLVRADERPGWGQLRWVLLDPVARGRGLGGRLLETALEEARARAYGGVLLWTIAGLDAAHHLYAKAGFELTVSRPARRFGLDTVEQRMDLRL
;
A
#
# COMPACT_ATOMS: atom_id res chain seq x y z
N MET A 1 -0.29 18.06 34.90
CA MET A 1 -0.23 17.79 33.43
C MET A 1 -0.69 16.36 33.20
N ALA A 2 -1.90 16.19 32.66
CA ALA A 2 -2.42 14.88 32.35
C ALA A 2 -1.64 14.32 31.12
N ALA A 3 -1.00 13.17 31.28
CA ALA A 3 -0.41 12.44 30.17
C ALA A 3 -1.55 12.05 29.21
N THR A 4 -1.53 12.59 28.01
CA THR A 4 -2.45 12.19 26.93
C THR A 4 -2.26 10.68 26.74
N ALA A 5 -3.33 9.90 26.88
CA ALA A 5 -3.31 8.48 26.60
C ALA A 5 -2.72 8.24 25.21
N PRO A 6 -1.90 7.19 25.02
CA PRO A 6 -1.34 6.91 23.69
C PRO A 6 -2.50 6.76 22.71
N GLY A 7 -2.45 7.54 21.62
CA GLY A 7 -3.49 7.59 20.61
C GLY A 7 -3.84 6.21 20.09
N SER A 8 -5.14 5.95 19.88
CA SER A 8 -5.62 4.68 19.36
C SER A 8 -5.12 4.46 17.92
N ALA A 9 -4.24 3.48 17.73
CA ALA A 9 -3.68 3.12 16.43
C ALA A 9 -4.26 1.78 15.96
N THR A 10 -5.00 1.78 14.85
CA THR A 10 -5.69 0.59 14.33
C THR A 10 -5.44 0.40 12.85
N VAL A 11 -5.61 -0.86 12.38
CA VAL A 11 -5.70 -1.20 10.96
C VAL A 11 -7.05 -1.86 10.74
N ARG A 12 -7.78 -1.45 9.72
CA ARG A 12 -9.08 -2.01 9.35
C ARG A 12 -9.25 -2.06 7.83
N GLU A 13 -10.20 -2.84 7.36
CA GLU A 13 -10.58 -2.83 5.95
C GLU A 13 -11.16 -1.46 5.54
N ALA A 14 -10.78 -1.00 4.36
CA ALA A 14 -11.24 0.28 3.80
C ALA A 14 -12.60 0.09 3.11
N VAL A 15 -13.66 0.26 3.88
CA VAL A 15 -15.05 0.06 3.44
C VAL A 15 -15.94 1.28 3.71
N ARG A 16 -15.41 2.32 4.32
CA ARG A 16 -16.16 3.53 4.63
C ARG A 16 -16.05 4.56 3.50
N PRO A 17 -17.13 5.30 3.19
CA PRO A 17 -17.04 6.46 2.31
C PRO A 17 -15.94 7.43 2.79
N GLY A 18 -15.09 7.86 1.85
CA GLY A 18 -13.94 8.74 2.14
C GLY A 18 -12.60 8.02 2.32
N ASP A 19 -12.58 6.72 2.64
CA ASP A 19 -11.32 5.98 2.81
C ASP A 19 -10.45 6.03 1.55
N LEU A 20 -11.01 5.70 0.39
CA LEU A 20 -10.33 5.71 -0.89
C LEU A 20 -9.76 7.09 -1.23
N GLY A 21 -10.59 8.12 -1.14
CA GLY A 21 -10.18 9.49 -1.44
C GLY A 21 -9.06 9.97 -0.53
N THR A 22 -9.12 9.63 0.77
CA THR A 22 -8.07 10.00 1.73
C THR A 22 -6.75 9.31 1.40
N VAL A 23 -6.75 8.02 1.11
CA VAL A 23 -5.51 7.29 0.75
C VAL A 23 -4.92 7.82 -0.56
N ALA A 24 -5.75 8.12 -1.57
CA ALA A 24 -5.29 8.72 -2.82
C ALA A 24 -4.64 10.10 -2.58
N ALA A 25 -5.32 10.97 -1.83
CA ALA A 25 -4.80 12.30 -1.50
C ALA A 25 -3.48 12.23 -0.71
N LEU A 26 -3.38 11.30 0.25
CA LEU A 26 -2.13 11.08 0.98
C LEU A 26 -0.98 10.68 0.04
N HIS A 27 -1.23 9.80 -0.94
CA HIS A 27 -0.20 9.46 -1.94
C HIS A 27 0.24 10.69 -2.74
N GLY A 28 -0.68 11.46 -3.29
CA GLY A 28 -0.35 12.66 -4.04
C GLY A 28 0.47 13.65 -3.22
N VAL A 29 -0.03 14.03 -2.05
CA VAL A 29 0.60 15.06 -1.21
C VAL A 29 1.95 14.62 -0.65
N LEU A 30 2.02 13.40 -0.08
CA LEU A 30 3.24 12.95 0.59
C LEU A 30 4.35 12.62 -0.41
N TYR A 31 4.04 11.96 -1.53
CA TYR A 31 5.05 11.64 -2.54
C TYR A 31 5.56 12.89 -3.26
N ALA A 32 4.68 13.87 -3.55
CA ALA A 32 5.14 15.14 -4.10
C ALA A 32 6.09 15.85 -3.13
N ARG A 33 5.76 15.89 -1.84
CA ARG A 33 6.56 16.57 -0.82
C ARG A 33 7.89 15.86 -0.51
N GLU A 34 7.86 14.51 -0.41
CA GLU A 34 9.03 13.74 0.02
C GLU A 34 9.94 13.36 -1.16
N TYR A 35 9.38 13.19 -2.36
CA TYR A 35 10.11 12.64 -3.52
C TYR A 35 10.00 13.47 -4.79
N GLY A 36 9.17 14.53 -4.81
CA GLY A 36 9.03 15.42 -5.97
C GLY A 36 8.21 14.84 -7.12
N THR A 37 7.30 13.90 -6.84
CA THR A 37 6.39 13.36 -7.86
C THR A 37 5.37 14.41 -8.29
N ASP A 38 4.84 14.26 -9.51
CA ASP A 38 3.77 15.09 -10.05
C ASP A 38 2.36 14.52 -9.73
N GLU A 39 1.32 15.18 -10.22
CA GLU A 39 -0.08 14.81 -10.02
C GLU A 39 -0.46 13.45 -10.60
N THR A 40 0.36 12.90 -11.48
CA THR A 40 0.09 11.57 -12.06
C THR A 40 0.23 10.44 -11.03
N MET A 41 0.96 10.65 -9.93
CA MET A 41 1.00 9.70 -8.81
C MET A 41 -0.38 9.53 -8.17
N GLU A 42 -1.04 10.65 -7.81
CA GLU A 42 -2.38 10.62 -7.23
C GLU A 42 -3.40 9.99 -8.19
N ALA A 43 -3.38 10.41 -9.45
CA ALA A 43 -4.28 9.89 -10.47
C ALA A 43 -4.10 8.37 -10.68
N PHE A 44 -2.86 7.88 -10.73
CA PHE A 44 -2.55 6.46 -10.85
C PHE A 44 -3.07 5.64 -9.65
N VAL A 45 -2.87 6.14 -8.44
CA VAL A 45 -3.34 5.50 -7.22
C VAL A 45 -4.87 5.49 -7.16
N ALA A 46 -5.50 6.64 -7.41
CA ALA A 46 -6.96 6.78 -7.41
C ALA A 46 -7.64 5.87 -8.42
N ALA A 47 -7.11 5.79 -9.65
CA ALA A 47 -7.66 4.93 -10.70
C ALA A 47 -7.62 3.45 -10.32
N GLY A 48 -6.48 2.95 -9.83
CA GLY A 48 -6.34 1.55 -9.44
C GLY A 48 -7.19 1.17 -8.23
N MET A 49 -7.32 2.06 -7.24
CA MET A 49 -8.19 1.81 -6.09
C MET A 49 -9.67 1.89 -6.46
N ALA A 50 -10.07 2.81 -7.35
CA ALA A 50 -11.44 2.89 -7.85
C ALA A 50 -11.83 1.60 -8.59
N GLU A 51 -10.95 1.10 -9.46
CA GLU A 51 -11.15 -0.16 -10.18
C GLU A 51 -11.38 -1.32 -9.21
N LEU A 52 -10.53 -1.46 -8.17
CA LEU A 52 -10.69 -2.49 -7.15
C LEU A 52 -12.02 -2.40 -6.42
N VAL A 53 -12.41 -1.23 -5.95
CA VAL A 53 -13.65 -1.03 -5.19
C VAL A 53 -14.88 -1.32 -6.06
N LEU A 54 -14.88 -0.86 -7.31
CA LEU A 54 -15.98 -1.12 -8.26
C LEU A 54 -16.05 -2.60 -8.66
N ALA A 55 -14.92 -3.28 -8.84
CA ALA A 55 -14.89 -4.71 -9.10
C ALA A 55 -15.47 -5.52 -7.93
N ARG A 56 -15.09 -5.20 -6.71
CA ARG A 56 -15.65 -5.82 -5.50
C ARG A 56 -17.16 -5.62 -5.37
N ALA A 57 -17.65 -4.43 -5.69
CA ALA A 57 -19.11 -4.16 -5.67
C ALA A 57 -19.88 -5.01 -6.69
N ARG A 58 -19.30 -5.26 -7.86
CA ARG A 58 -19.90 -6.13 -8.89
C ARG A 58 -19.83 -7.61 -8.51
N GLU A 59 -18.79 -8.05 -7.85
CA GLU A 59 -18.52 -9.46 -7.52
C GLU A 59 -19.04 -9.88 -6.13
N GLY A 60 -19.87 -9.06 -5.49
CA GLY A 60 -20.47 -9.39 -4.20
C GLY A 60 -19.50 -9.44 -3.02
N GLY A 61 -18.42 -8.65 -3.08
CA GLY A 61 -17.45 -8.51 -1.99
C GLY A 61 -16.28 -9.51 -2.03
N ALA A 62 -16.35 -10.58 -2.82
CA ALA A 62 -15.25 -11.53 -2.98
C ALA A 62 -14.09 -10.97 -3.82
N GLY A 63 -14.34 -10.11 -4.76
CA GLY A 63 -13.50 -9.34 -5.66
C GLY A 63 -12.01 -9.68 -5.84
N PRO A 64 -11.31 -8.99 -6.74
CA PRO A 64 -9.92 -9.34 -7.07
C PRO A 64 -8.90 -8.95 -5.97
N GLY A 65 -9.35 -8.32 -4.89
CA GLY A 65 -8.46 -7.89 -3.83
C GLY A 65 -9.14 -7.15 -2.68
N ARG A 66 -8.33 -6.59 -1.78
CA ARG A 66 -8.77 -5.80 -0.63
C ARG A 66 -7.89 -4.56 -0.43
N LEU A 67 -8.46 -3.56 0.23
CA LEU A 67 -7.76 -2.35 0.68
C LEU A 67 -7.95 -2.20 2.19
N TRP A 68 -6.89 -1.86 2.89
CA TRP A 68 -6.89 -1.55 4.32
C TRP A 68 -6.40 -0.13 4.55
N VAL A 69 -6.88 0.47 5.64
CA VAL A 69 -6.40 1.76 6.13
C VAL A 69 -5.84 1.62 7.53
N ALA A 70 -4.80 2.40 7.80
CA ALA A 70 -4.31 2.66 9.15
C ALA A 70 -4.99 3.92 9.69
N GLU A 71 -5.49 3.85 10.90
CA GLU A 71 -6.07 4.98 11.62
C GLU A 71 -5.22 5.31 12.85
N LEU A 72 -5.08 6.61 13.11
CA LEU A 72 -4.55 7.16 14.35
C LEU A 72 -5.55 8.19 14.87
N ASP A 73 -6.06 7.95 16.06
CA ASP A 73 -7.09 8.81 16.70
C ASP A 73 -8.32 9.05 15.80
N GLY A 74 -8.78 7.98 15.13
CA GLY A 74 -9.94 8.02 14.24
C GLY A 74 -9.69 8.68 12.87
N ARG A 75 -8.46 9.09 12.55
CA ARG A 75 -8.09 9.67 11.28
C ARG A 75 -7.32 8.65 10.43
N VAL A 76 -7.66 8.51 9.16
CA VAL A 76 -6.90 7.70 8.22
C VAL A 76 -5.54 8.36 7.98
N VAL A 77 -4.47 7.61 8.27
CA VAL A 77 -3.08 8.06 8.18
C VAL A 77 -2.22 7.18 7.27
N GLY A 78 -2.82 6.24 6.58
CA GLY A 78 -2.11 5.36 5.65
C GLY A 78 -2.99 4.27 5.11
N GLY A 79 -2.43 3.44 4.25
CA GLY A 79 -3.13 2.30 3.65
C GLY A 79 -2.21 1.27 3.06
N ALA A 80 -2.79 0.15 2.68
CA ALA A 80 -2.18 -0.91 1.87
C ALA A 80 -3.28 -1.67 1.14
N GLY A 81 -2.99 -2.13 -0.08
CA GLY A 81 -3.90 -2.97 -0.84
C GLY A 81 -3.22 -4.25 -1.30
N LEU A 82 -4.00 -5.32 -1.41
CA LEU A 82 -3.62 -6.56 -2.06
C LEU A 82 -4.60 -6.83 -3.19
N VAL A 83 -4.08 -7.01 -4.39
CA VAL A 83 -4.86 -7.42 -5.57
C VAL A 83 -4.28 -8.67 -6.19
N ARG A 84 -5.02 -9.35 -7.06
CA ARG A 84 -4.46 -10.40 -7.90
C ARG A 84 -3.37 -9.82 -8.80
N ALA A 85 -2.23 -10.51 -8.90
CA ALA A 85 -1.14 -10.10 -9.78
C ALA A 85 -1.45 -10.53 -11.22
N ASP A 86 -1.68 -9.58 -12.13
CA ASP A 86 -1.98 -9.88 -13.54
C ASP A 86 -0.75 -10.46 -14.26
N GLU A 87 0.44 -9.97 -13.91
CA GLU A 87 1.71 -10.42 -14.50
C GLU A 87 2.17 -11.80 -14.01
N ARG A 88 1.56 -12.34 -12.93
CA ARG A 88 1.95 -13.62 -12.34
C ARG A 88 0.74 -14.38 -11.79
N PRO A 89 0.09 -15.22 -12.59
CA PRO A 89 -1.05 -16.00 -12.16
C PRO A 89 -0.78 -16.80 -10.87
N GLY A 90 -1.74 -16.80 -9.95
CA GLY A 90 -1.63 -17.46 -8.65
C GLY A 90 -0.84 -16.68 -7.59
N TRP A 91 -0.47 -15.42 -7.89
CA TRP A 91 0.20 -14.51 -6.96
C TRP A 91 -0.65 -13.30 -6.63
N GLY A 92 -0.40 -12.72 -5.45
CA GLY A 92 -0.92 -11.41 -5.08
C GLY A 92 0.04 -10.30 -5.45
N GLN A 93 -0.48 -9.09 -5.66
CA GLN A 93 0.31 -7.87 -5.78
C GLN A 93 -0.04 -6.92 -4.65
N LEU A 94 0.96 -6.58 -3.84
CA LEU A 94 0.86 -5.54 -2.82
C LEU A 94 0.94 -4.17 -3.48
N ARG A 95 -0.02 -3.29 -3.16
CA ARG A 95 -0.13 -1.95 -3.77
C ARG A 95 -0.51 -0.90 -2.72
N TRP A 96 -0.28 0.36 -3.05
CA TRP A 96 -0.74 1.54 -2.30
C TRP A 96 -0.31 1.53 -0.83
N VAL A 97 0.90 1.02 -0.56
CA VAL A 97 1.47 1.04 0.78
C VAL A 97 1.99 2.43 1.08
N LEU A 98 1.40 3.05 2.07
CA LEU A 98 1.74 4.39 2.50
C LEU A 98 1.48 4.56 3.99
N LEU A 99 2.28 5.37 4.65
CA LEU A 99 2.04 5.83 6.01
C LEU A 99 2.48 7.28 6.16
N ASP A 100 1.56 8.12 6.64
CA ASP A 100 1.87 9.51 6.99
C ASP A 100 3.03 9.54 8.00
N PRO A 101 4.01 10.46 7.84
CA PRO A 101 5.11 10.62 8.78
C PRO A 101 4.69 10.71 10.24
N VAL A 102 3.55 11.35 10.55
CA VAL A 102 3.01 11.50 11.92
C VAL A 102 2.70 10.15 12.57
N ALA A 103 2.45 9.11 11.78
CA ALA A 103 2.10 7.76 12.24
C ALA A 103 3.26 6.76 12.19
N ARG A 104 4.42 7.17 11.67
CA ARG A 104 5.63 6.33 11.58
C ARG A 104 6.17 6.01 13.00
N GLY A 105 6.92 4.91 13.11
CA GLY A 105 7.48 4.46 14.39
C GLY A 105 6.47 3.82 15.36
N ARG A 106 5.20 3.66 14.97
CA ARG A 106 4.12 3.07 15.80
C ARG A 106 3.76 1.63 15.38
N GLY A 107 4.55 1.01 14.50
CA GLY A 107 4.30 -0.36 14.04
C GLY A 107 3.17 -0.48 13.00
N LEU A 108 2.49 0.60 12.62
CA LEU A 108 1.34 0.56 11.71
C LEU A 108 1.69 0.07 10.30
N GLY A 109 2.87 0.42 9.77
CA GLY A 109 3.34 -0.08 8.47
C GLY A 109 3.51 -1.61 8.47
N GLY A 110 4.11 -2.16 9.53
CA GLY A 110 4.25 -3.62 9.70
C GLY A 110 2.89 -4.30 9.82
N ARG A 111 1.94 -3.72 10.56
CA ARG A 111 0.58 -4.26 10.69
C ARG A 111 -0.19 -4.24 9.37
N LEU A 112 -0.09 -3.16 8.59
CA LEU A 112 -0.68 -3.09 7.24
C LEU A 112 -0.12 -4.19 6.34
N LEU A 113 1.20 -4.35 6.32
CA LEU A 113 1.87 -5.39 5.53
C LEU A 113 1.45 -6.79 5.97
N GLU A 114 1.48 -7.09 7.27
CA GLU A 114 1.07 -8.40 7.78
C GLU A 114 -0.38 -8.72 7.46
N THR A 115 -1.30 -7.76 7.62
CA THR A 115 -2.71 -7.93 7.24
C THR A 115 -2.87 -8.29 5.76
N ALA A 116 -2.10 -7.65 4.87
CA ALA A 116 -2.12 -7.98 3.45
C ALA A 116 -1.53 -9.38 3.17
N LEU A 117 -0.49 -9.79 3.89
CA LEU A 117 0.11 -11.13 3.75
C LEU A 117 -0.80 -12.23 4.30
N GLU A 118 -1.54 -11.97 5.39
CA GLU A 118 -2.57 -12.88 5.90
C GLU A 118 -3.68 -13.11 4.87
N GLU A 119 -4.16 -12.05 4.21
CA GLU A 119 -5.13 -12.16 3.12
C GLU A 119 -4.56 -12.95 1.93
N ALA A 120 -3.28 -12.75 1.59
CA ALA A 120 -2.62 -13.51 0.52
C ALA A 120 -2.58 -15.02 0.83
N ARG A 121 -2.28 -15.38 2.07
CA ARG A 121 -2.32 -16.78 2.54
C ARG A 121 -3.75 -17.34 2.53
N ALA A 122 -4.73 -16.56 2.99
CA ALA A 122 -6.15 -16.95 2.98
C ALA A 122 -6.68 -17.21 1.56
N ARG A 123 -6.13 -16.50 0.57
CA ARG A 123 -6.43 -16.71 -0.86
C ARG A 123 -5.62 -17.83 -1.51
N ALA A 124 -4.76 -18.51 -0.75
CA ALA A 124 -3.85 -19.55 -1.24
C ALA A 124 -2.95 -19.07 -2.39
N TYR A 125 -2.50 -17.80 -2.35
CA TYR A 125 -1.49 -17.31 -3.29
C TYR A 125 -0.14 -17.98 -3.02
N GLY A 126 0.59 -18.36 -4.08
CA GLY A 126 1.94 -18.92 -3.99
C GLY A 126 3.02 -17.88 -3.64
N GLY A 127 2.66 -16.61 -3.61
CA GLY A 127 3.52 -15.51 -3.25
C GLY A 127 2.88 -14.16 -3.45
N VAL A 128 3.61 -13.13 -3.05
CA VAL A 128 3.23 -11.72 -3.23
C VAL A 128 4.38 -10.98 -3.92
N LEU A 129 4.04 -10.19 -4.92
CA LEU A 129 4.98 -9.25 -5.54
C LEU A 129 4.56 -7.81 -5.26
N LEU A 130 5.50 -6.89 -5.36
CA LEU A 130 5.24 -5.47 -5.33
C LEU A 130 6.16 -4.73 -6.31
N TRP A 131 5.69 -3.59 -6.80
CA TRP A 131 6.49 -2.63 -7.54
C TRP A 131 6.71 -1.38 -6.70
N THR A 132 7.94 -0.91 -6.69
CA THR A 132 8.40 0.27 -5.96
C THR A 132 9.41 1.03 -6.80
N ILE A 133 9.95 2.12 -6.30
CA ILE A 133 11.05 2.86 -6.92
C ILE A 133 12.23 2.95 -5.96
N ALA A 134 13.43 3.09 -6.50
CA ALA A 134 14.62 3.32 -5.69
C ALA A 134 14.50 4.60 -4.88
N GLY A 135 15.13 4.64 -3.70
CA GLY A 135 15.12 5.80 -2.80
C GLY A 135 13.98 5.80 -1.76
N LEU A 136 13.09 4.81 -1.78
CA LEU A 136 12.07 4.62 -0.73
C LEU A 136 12.61 3.74 0.41
N ASP A 137 13.68 4.17 1.08
CA ASP A 137 14.46 3.33 2.01
C ASP A 137 13.64 2.73 3.15
N ALA A 138 12.71 3.49 3.73
CA ALA A 138 11.84 3.00 4.80
C ALA A 138 10.91 1.88 4.31
N ALA A 139 10.37 1.99 3.10
CA ALA A 139 9.54 0.96 2.49
C ALA A 139 10.37 -0.28 2.13
N HIS A 140 11.55 -0.09 1.54
CA HIS A 140 12.47 -1.20 1.23
C HIS A 140 12.89 -1.96 2.49
N HIS A 141 13.20 -1.26 3.57
CA HIS A 141 13.52 -1.90 4.86
C HIS A 141 12.32 -2.72 5.39
N LEU A 142 11.12 -2.17 5.31
CA LEU A 142 9.90 -2.87 5.71
C LEU A 142 9.69 -4.16 4.92
N TYR A 143 9.85 -4.11 3.59
CA TYR A 143 9.68 -5.26 2.71
C TYR A 143 10.77 -6.31 2.91
N ALA A 144 12.03 -5.89 2.98
CA ALA A 144 13.15 -6.81 3.22
C ALA A 144 13.03 -7.54 4.58
N LYS A 145 12.60 -6.83 5.63
CA LYS A 145 12.33 -7.44 6.94
C LYS A 145 11.22 -8.49 6.89
N ALA A 146 10.24 -8.34 6.00
CA ALA A 146 9.17 -9.31 5.78
C ALA A 146 9.59 -10.48 4.86
N GLY A 147 10.81 -10.46 4.31
CA GLY A 147 11.36 -11.51 3.46
C GLY A 147 11.20 -11.28 1.96
N PHE A 148 10.78 -10.09 1.53
CA PHE A 148 10.78 -9.74 0.09
C PHE A 148 12.21 -9.60 -0.43
N GLU A 149 12.45 -10.14 -1.61
CA GLU A 149 13.73 -10.07 -2.32
C GLU A 149 13.60 -9.24 -3.60
N LEU A 150 14.61 -8.43 -3.92
CA LEU A 150 14.67 -7.66 -5.16
C LEU A 150 14.87 -8.61 -6.35
N THR A 151 13.93 -8.62 -7.28
CA THR A 151 13.94 -9.54 -8.44
C THR A 151 14.07 -8.81 -9.78
N VAL A 152 13.65 -7.55 -9.87
CA VAL A 152 13.79 -6.71 -11.06
C VAL A 152 14.22 -5.31 -10.65
N SER A 153 15.15 -4.73 -11.42
CA SER A 153 15.56 -3.33 -11.28
C SER A 153 15.83 -2.78 -12.69
N ARG A 154 15.14 -1.71 -13.06
CA ARG A 154 15.26 -1.13 -14.40
C ARG A 154 15.05 0.38 -14.39
N PRO A 155 15.74 1.15 -15.24
CA PRO A 155 15.44 2.57 -15.44
C PRO A 155 14.00 2.76 -15.89
N ALA A 156 13.35 3.78 -15.37
CA ALA A 156 11.96 4.13 -15.71
C ALA A 156 11.73 5.63 -15.57
N ARG A 157 10.74 6.14 -16.30
CA ARG A 157 10.16 7.47 -16.05
C ARG A 157 8.78 7.29 -15.47
N ARG A 158 8.60 7.69 -14.24
CA ARG A 158 7.35 7.55 -13.49
C ARG A 158 7.04 8.82 -12.71
N PHE A 159 5.80 9.25 -12.73
CA PHE A 159 5.29 10.32 -11.88
C PHE A 159 6.12 11.61 -11.97
N GLY A 160 6.52 11.98 -13.22
CA GLY A 160 7.37 13.14 -13.47
C GLY A 160 8.86 12.95 -13.21
N LEU A 161 9.28 11.79 -12.70
CA LEU A 161 10.68 11.52 -12.31
C LEU A 161 11.35 10.52 -13.24
N ASP A 162 12.64 10.75 -13.50
CA ASP A 162 13.55 9.70 -13.97
C ASP A 162 14.04 8.92 -12.75
N THR A 163 13.73 7.65 -12.70
CA THR A 163 13.93 6.80 -11.52
C THR A 163 14.35 5.39 -11.90
N VAL A 164 14.53 4.53 -10.91
CA VAL A 164 14.72 3.09 -11.09
C VAL A 164 13.50 2.38 -10.50
N GLU A 165 12.73 1.75 -11.36
CA GLU A 165 11.59 0.91 -10.96
C GLU A 165 12.12 -0.45 -10.48
N GLN A 166 11.61 -0.93 -9.36
CA GLN A 166 12.07 -2.15 -8.71
C GLN A 166 10.89 -3.06 -8.37
N ARG A 167 11.02 -4.35 -8.67
CA ARG A 167 10.08 -5.36 -8.20
C ARG A 167 10.71 -6.18 -7.09
N MET A 168 9.94 -6.41 -6.05
CA MET A 168 10.31 -7.31 -4.96
C MET A 168 9.28 -8.43 -4.86
N ASP A 169 9.74 -9.65 -4.64
CA ASP A 169 8.93 -10.86 -4.58
C ASP A 169 9.10 -11.55 -3.23
N LEU A 170 8.00 -12.08 -2.68
CA LEU A 170 7.97 -12.95 -1.50
C LEU A 170 7.22 -14.24 -1.83
N ARG A 171 7.83 -15.40 -1.59
CA ARG A 171 7.13 -16.71 -1.61
C ARG A 171 6.43 -16.95 -0.28
N LEU A 172 5.19 -17.47 -0.32
CA LEU A 172 4.38 -17.77 0.86
C LEU A 172 4.40 -19.27 1.19
#